data_14acf20cb7fa4ddb31b4d12f88635c5d
#
_entry.id   14acf20cb7fa4ddb31b4d12f88635c5d
#
_cell.length_a   1.000
_cell.length_b   1.000
_cell.length_c   1.000
_cell.angle_alpha   90.00
_cell.angle_beta   90.00
_cell.angle_gamma   90.00
#
_symmetry.space_group_name_H-M   'P 1'
#
loop_
_entity.id
_entity.type
_entity.pdbx_description
1 polymer ?
#
loop_
_entity_poly.entity_id
_entity_poly.type
_entity_poly.pdbx_seq_one_letter_code
_entity_poly.pdbx_strand_id
1 'polypeptide(L)' 'MSRSDKLVMRFLSCPNDFTYSELKILLSSFGYKEIQGAGSRVCFARSNHKIKLHKPHPGNILKRYQIDLVTKELRDTGLI' A
#
# COMPACT_ATOMS: atom_id res chain seq x y z
N MET A 1 -6.23 -16.21 -12.07
CA MET A 1 -5.76 -15.27 -11.03
C MET A 1 -6.40 -13.90 -11.25
N SER A 2 -6.82 -13.26 -10.20
CA SER A 2 -7.37 -11.92 -10.30
C SER A 2 -6.25 -10.89 -10.46
N ARG A 3 -6.63 -9.66 -10.85
CA ARG A 3 -5.69 -8.56 -10.97
C ARG A 3 -4.99 -8.26 -9.64
N SER A 4 -5.74 -8.37 -8.53
CA SER A 4 -5.18 -8.11 -7.20
C SER A 4 -4.14 -9.17 -6.81
N ASP A 5 -4.32 -10.42 -7.22
CA ASP A 5 -3.33 -11.47 -6.93
C ASP A 5 -1.99 -11.16 -7.60
N LYS A 6 -2.02 -10.68 -8.84
CA LYS A 6 -0.81 -10.28 -9.54
C LYS A 6 -0.12 -9.10 -8.87
N LEU A 7 -0.92 -8.13 -8.39
CA LEU A 7 -0.38 -6.99 -7.67
C LEU A 7 0.27 -7.41 -6.36
N VAL A 8 -0.35 -8.34 -5.63
CA VAL A 8 0.24 -8.86 -4.38
C VAL A 8 1.59 -9.51 -4.66
N MET A 9 1.67 -10.37 -5.66
CA MET A 9 2.91 -11.04 -6.02
C MET A 9 3.99 -10.05 -6.42
N ARG A 10 3.65 -9.05 -7.23
CA ARG A 10 4.57 -8.02 -7.64
C ARG A 10 5.05 -7.20 -6.43
N PHE A 11 4.12 -6.83 -5.54
CA PHE A 11 4.44 -6.07 -4.34
C PHE A 11 5.41 -6.83 -3.42
N LEU A 12 5.16 -8.13 -3.23
CA LEU A 12 6.01 -8.96 -2.37
C LEU A 12 7.42 -9.17 -2.93
N SER A 13 7.61 -8.98 -4.23
CA SER A 13 8.93 -9.06 -4.84
C SER A 13 9.78 -7.81 -4.58
N CYS A 14 9.25 -6.82 -3.87
CA CYS A 14 9.92 -5.54 -3.55
C CYS A 14 10.44 -4.86 -4.81
N PRO A 15 9.58 -4.56 -5.80
CA PRO A 15 10.03 -3.90 -7.02
C PRO A 15 10.46 -2.47 -6.73
N ASN A 16 11.35 -1.94 -7.54
CA ASN A 16 11.80 -0.55 -7.39
C ASN A 16 10.98 0.43 -8.22
N ASP A 17 9.88 -0.03 -8.81
CA ASP A 17 9.02 0.79 -9.67
C ASP A 17 7.52 0.65 -9.32
N PHE A 18 7.21 0.19 -8.11
CA PHE A 18 5.83 0.05 -7.66
C PHE A 18 5.25 1.43 -7.35
N THR A 19 4.14 1.77 -8.02
CA THR A 19 3.57 3.11 -7.92
C THR A 19 2.55 3.23 -6.79
N TYR A 20 2.31 4.48 -6.36
CA TYR A 20 1.27 4.77 -5.38
C TYR A 20 -0.12 4.35 -5.89
N SER A 21 -0.38 4.55 -7.19
CA SER A 21 -1.64 4.13 -7.79
C SER A 21 -1.84 2.62 -7.69
N GLU A 22 -0.79 1.85 -7.91
CA GLU A 22 -0.85 0.40 -7.76
C GLU A 22 -1.09 0.00 -6.30
N LEU A 23 -0.48 0.72 -5.36
CA LEU A 23 -0.71 0.49 -3.93
C LEU A 23 -2.16 0.74 -3.56
N LYS A 24 -2.78 1.80 -4.08
CA LYS A 24 -4.19 2.09 -3.83
C LYS A 24 -5.07 0.94 -4.28
N ILE A 25 -4.83 0.41 -5.48
CA ILE A 25 -5.59 -0.72 -6.01
C ILE A 25 -5.39 -1.95 -5.12
N LEU A 26 -4.14 -2.22 -4.74
CA LEU A 26 -3.79 -3.36 -3.89
C LEU A 26 -4.53 -3.30 -2.56
N LEU A 27 -4.42 -2.18 -1.86
CA LEU A 27 -5.03 -2.03 -0.53
C LEU A 27 -6.56 -2.00 -0.62
N SER A 28 -7.10 -1.43 -1.68
CA SER A 28 -8.53 -1.43 -1.92
C SER A 28 -9.05 -2.86 -2.08
N SER A 29 -8.29 -3.73 -2.71
CA SER A 29 -8.67 -5.14 -2.87
C SER A 29 -8.74 -5.89 -1.54
N PHE A 30 -8.04 -5.41 -0.52
CA PHE A 30 -8.11 -5.96 0.84
C PHE A 30 -9.17 -5.28 1.69
N GLY A 31 -9.89 -4.30 1.15
CA GLY A 31 -10.95 -3.61 1.87
C GLY A 31 -10.51 -2.33 2.57
N TYR A 32 -9.29 -1.85 2.35
CA TYR A 32 -8.85 -0.57 2.89
C TYR A 32 -9.43 0.59 2.10
N LYS A 33 -9.73 1.68 2.80
CA LYS A 33 -10.17 2.93 2.19
C LYS A 33 -9.10 3.99 2.39
N GLU A 34 -8.84 4.77 1.35
CA GLU A 34 -7.89 5.86 1.41
C GLU A 34 -8.53 7.07 2.08
N ILE A 35 -7.83 7.61 3.08
CA ILE A 35 -8.24 8.83 3.77
C ILE A 35 -7.12 9.85 3.60
N GLN A 36 -7.42 10.97 2.94
CA GLN A 36 -6.44 12.03 2.73
C GLN A 36 -6.24 12.83 4.01
N GLY A 37 -4.97 13.03 4.39
CA GLY A 37 -4.61 13.89 5.50
C GLY A 37 -4.09 15.23 5.01
N ALA A 38 -3.46 15.98 5.92
CA ALA A 38 -2.86 17.26 5.57
C ALA A 38 -1.60 17.03 4.73
N GLY A 39 -1.41 17.84 3.69
CA GLY A 39 -0.25 17.74 2.81
C GLY A 39 -0.19 16.41 2.08
N SER A 40 0.94 15.73 2.17
CA SER A 40 1.15 14.45 1.51
C SER A 40 0.77 13.24 2.39
N ARG A 41 0.21 13.48 3.57
CA ARG A 41 -0.17 12.40 4.48
C ARG A 41 -1.39 11.67 3.95
N VAL A 42 -1.38 10.34 4.09
CA VAL A 42 -2.50 9.50 3.69
C VAL A 42 -2.61 8.33 4.66
N CYS A 43 -3.84 7.88 4.89
CA CYS A 43 -4.12 6.76 5.76
C CYS A 43 -5.00 5.78 5.00
N PHE A 44 -4.65 4.50 5.04
CA PHE A 44 -5.52 3.44 4.53
C PHE A 44 -6.14 2.74 5.73
N ALA A 45 -7.45 2.75 5.81
CA ALA A 45 -8.19 2.23 6.96
C ALA A 45 -9.07 1.05 6.59
N ARG A 46 -9.06 0.01 7.42
CA ARG A 46 -9.90 -1.18 7.28
C ARG A 46 -10.30 -1.64 8.68
N SER A 47 -11.60 -1.60 8.99
CA SER A 47 -12.09 -1.88 10.34
C SER A 47 -11.34 -1.03 11.36
N ASN A 48 -10.63 -1.65 12.31
CA ASN A 48 -9.84 -0.93 13.30
C ASN A 48 -8.34 -0.94 13.00
N HIS A 49 -7.94 -1.34 11.80
CA HIS A 49 -6.53 -1.33 11.38
C HIS A 49 -6.28 -0.18 10.41
N LYS A 50 -5.20 0.55 10.65
CA LYS A 50 -4.84 1.71 9.82
C LYS A 50 -3.37 1.63 9.43
N ILE A 51 -3.11 1.95 8.16
CA ILE A 51 -1.75 2.06 7.63
C ILE A 51 -1.53 3.51 7.26
N LYS A 52 -0.60 4.19 7.94
CA LYS A 52 -0.30 5.60 7.72
C LYS A 52 1.00 5.74 6.95
N LEU A 53 0.97 6.53 5.89
CA LEU A 53 2.18 6.79 5.11
C LEU A 53 2.07 8.15 4.42
N HIS A 54 3.17 8.56 3.77
CA HIS A 54 3.19 9.76 2.95
C HIS A 54 3.18 9.37 1.48
N LYS A 55 2.48 10.14 0.65
CA LYS A 55 2.54 9.94 -0.80
C LYS A 55 3.98 10.14 -1.26
N PRO A 56 4.49 9.28 -2.14
CA PRO A 56 5.86 9.45 -2.64
C PRO A 56 6.01 10.77 -3.39
N HIS A 57 7.15 11.43 -3.20
CA HIS A 57 7.43 12.74 -3.78
C HIS A 57 8.93 12.91 -3.99
N PRO A 58 9.36 13.45 -5.13
CA PRO A 58 8.56 13.77 -6.31
C PRO A 58 8.16 12.51 -7.06
N GLY A 59 7.09 12.60 -7.84
CA GLY A 59 6.58 11.44 -8.59
C GLY A 59 5.70 10.55 -7.74
N ASN A 60 5.49 9.32 -8.19
CA ASN A 60 4.55 8.39 -7.55
C ASN A 60 5.14 7.00 -7.30
N ILE A 61 6.46 6.85 -7.39
CA ILE A 61 7.12 5.57 -7.13
C ILE A 61 7.35 5.42 -5.63
N LEU A 62 6.90 4.30 -5.06
CA LEU A 62 7.08 4.04 -3.63
C LEU A 62 8.54 3.76 -3.32
N LYS A 63 8.99 4.29 -2.18
CA LYS A 63 10.33 4.01 -1.67
C LYS A 63 10.32 2.65 -0.97
N ARG A 64 11.49 2.02 -0.92
CA ARG A 64 11.60 0.68 -0.34
C ARG A 64 11.06 0.61 1.08
N TYR A 65 11.37 1.60 1.92
CA TYR A 65 10.90 1.58 3.31
C TYR A 65 9.37 1.62 3.39
N GLN A 66 8.72 2.25 2.41
CA GLN A 66 7.26 2.30 2.35
C GLN A 66 6.69 0.93 1.99
N ILE A 67 7.32 0.24 1.05
CA ILE A 67 6.93 -1.12 0.69
C ILE A 67 7.11 -2.06 1.89
N ASP A 68 8.24 -1.94 2.58
CA ASP A 68 8.52 -2.77 3.76
C ASP A 68 7.51 -2.51 4.87
N LEU A 69 7.15 -1.24 5.10
CA LEU A 69 6.15 -0.88 6.11
C LEU A 69 4.80 -1.50 5.80
N VAL A 70 4.32 -1.36 4.58
CA VAL A 70 3.02 -1.91 4.18
C VAL A 70 3.03 -3.43 4.24
N THR A 71 4.12 -4.05 3.79
CA THR A 71 4.28 -5.51 3.84
C THR A 71 4.15 -6.01 5.28
N LYS A 72 4.85 -5.35 6.22
CA LYS A 72 4.79 -5.71 7.63
C LYS A 72 3.37 -5.59 8.16
N GLU A 73 2.70 -4.47 7.87
CA GLU A 73 1.33 -4.23 8.32
C GLU A 73 0.37 -5.29 7.79
N LEU A 74 0.50 -5.67 6.53
CA LEU A 74 -0.37 -6.68 5.93
C LEU A 74 -0.09 -8.08 6.49
N ARG A 75 1.17 -8.39 6.79
CA ARG A 75 1.51 -9.66 7.44
C ARG A 75 0.99 -9.74 8.86
N ASP A 76 1.10 -8.65 9.60
CA ASP A 76 0.62 -8.58 10.99
C ASP A 76 -0.89 -8.81 11.07
N THR A 77 -1.63 -8.42 10.04
CA THR A 77 -3.07 -8.64 9.97
C THR A 77 -3.46 -9.98 9.37
N GLY A 78 -2.49 -10.74 8.86
CA GLY A 78 -2.75 -12.04 8.24
C GLY A 78 -3.29 -11.97 6.82
N LEU A 79 -3.21 -10.82 6.16
CA LEU A 79 -3.71 -10.66 4.80
C LEU A 79 -2.73 -11.18 3.74
N ILE A 80 -1.45 -11.30 4.10
CA ILE A 80 -0.45 -11.87 3.21
C ILE A 80 0.50 -12.79 3.95
#